data_34d14cd8eed6cb409c68eca8a1e9a404
#
_entry.id   34d14cd8eed6cb409c68eca8a1e9a404
#
_cell.length_a   1.000
_cell.length_b   1.000
_cell.length_c   1.000
_cell.angle_alpha   90.00
_cell.angle_beta   90.00
_cell.angle_gamma   90.00
#
_symmetry.space_group_name_H-M   'P 1'
#
loop_
_entity.id
_entity.type
_entity.pdbx_description
1 polymer ?
#
loop_
_entity_poly.entity_id
_entity_poly.type
_entity_poly.pdbx_seq_one_letter_code
_entity_poly.pdbx_strand_id
1 'polypeptide(L)'
;MKKFYVIIDTESVVAEEEHRRYQSTERFTPQAGQRDSGRRHGQRGAHDPRTSARWMFQRITVASVMVCATHDDGNIVPVSLDTFSAAEHDEADILKRVFAIVDDLPKDATELVTYGGVWADVPLVMIRAMKHGLTLPGAWAGWMPWGGQGRCPHIDLMRVLTGSSKMKASHMAEFAAVLDLPVKITAAAWKAADFMKNGEWQRVEEMCESDCIATAMLFAAWRITFDGRSSLPVVLDRICRVVIELCPGRGYTPAIVAKRAALLQQRTDEAWRRLDDAA
;
A
#
# COMPACT_ATOMS: atom_id res chain seq x y z
N MET A 1 -9.92 12.09 20.96
CA MET A 1 -9.60 12.84 19.72
C MET A 1 -9.64 11.85 18.57
N LYS A 2 -10.34 12.17 17.49
CA LYS A 2 -10.45 11.31 16.29
C LYS A 2 -9.08 11.26 15.60
N LYS A 3 -8.56 10.06 15.35
CA LYS A 3 -7.34 9.85 14.58
C LYS A 3 -7.66 9.47 13.16
N PHE A 4 -6.78 9.83 12.23
CA PHE A 4 -6.84 9.48 10.82
C PHE A 4 -5.65 8.62 10.44
N TYR A 5 -5.88 7.70 9.52
CA TYR A 5 -4.86 6.84 8.95
C TYR A 5 -4.93 6.94 7.44
N VAL A 6 -3.83 7.35 6.85
CA VAL A 6 -3.69 7.44 5.40
C VAL A 6 -2.98 6.17 4.93
N ILE A 7 -3.61 5.44 4.04
CA ILE A 7 -3.03 4.27 3.40
C ILE A 7 -2.78 4.65 1.95
N ILE A 8 -1.54 4.50 1.50
CA ILE A 8 -1.13 4.84 0.13
C ILE A 8 -0.52 3.59 -0.49
N ASP A 9 -0.91 3.33 -1.71
CA ASP A 9 -0.29 2.35 -2.60
C ASP A 9 -0.03 3.00 -3.96
N THR A 10 1.01 2.55 -4.68
CA THR A 10 1.37 3.11 -5.98
C THR A 10 1.71 2.02 -6.99
N GLU A 11 1.23 2.19 -8.22
CA GLU A 11 1.69 1.41 -9.36
C GLU A 11 2.59 2.28 -10.25
N SER A 12 3.64 1.67 -10.77
CA SER A 12 4.68 2.43 -11.48
C SER A 12 5.25 1.67 -12.66
N VAL A 13 5.86 2.41 -13.58
CA VAL A 13 6.61 1.86 -14.72
C VAL A 13 7.99 2.50 -14.81
N VAL A 14 8.90 1.84 -15.51
CA VAL A 14 10.25 2.37 -15.73
C VAL A 14 10.20 3.67 -16.52
N ALA A 15 10.83 4.72 -16.01
CA ALA A 15 11.09 5.98 -16.71
C ALA A 15 12.32 5.81 -17.60
N GLU A 16 12.11 5.30 -18.79
CA GLU A 16 13.16 4.87 -19.74
C GLU A 16 14.18 5.96 -20.05
N GLU A 17 13.75 7.22 -20.15
CA GLU A 17 14.65 8.34 -20.42
C GLU A 17 15.61 8.58 -19.25
N GLU A 18 15.11 8.52 -18.03
CA GLU A 18 15.91 8.71 -16.82
C GLU A 18 16.91 7.56 -16.64
N HIS A 19 16.48 6.34 -16.91
CA HIS A 19 17.35 5.17 -16.85
C HIS A 19 18.42 5.24 -17.95
N ARG A 20 18.09 5.63 -19.18
CA ARG A 20 19.07 5.84 -20.26
C ARG A 20 20.07 6.94 -19.92
N ARG A 21 19.64 8.04 -19.26
CA ARG A 21 20.55 9.09 -18.78
C ARG A 21 21.55 8.53 -17.76
N TYR A 22 21.11 7.69 -16.85
CA TYR A 22 21.99 6.99 -15.92
C TYR A 22 22.97 6.07 -16.63
N GLN A 23 22.50 5.28 -17.59
CA GLN A 23 23.32 4.36 -18.38
C GLN A 23 24.40 5.09 -19.20
N SER A 24 24.14 6.32 -19.62
CA SER A 24 25.08 7.13 -20.44
C SER A 24 26.20 7.79 -19.61
N THR A 25 26.19 7.69 -18.29
CA THR A 25 27.27 8.26 -17.48
C THR A 25 28.54 7.42 -17.64
N GLU A 26 29.70 8.08 -17.85
CA GLU A 26 31.00 7.40 -18.09
C GLU A 26 31.38 6.41 -17.00
N ARG A 27 31.03 6.69 -15.74
CA ARG A 27 31.31 5.83 -14.59
C ARG A 27 30.69 4.45 -14.68
N PHE A 28 29.66 4.32 -15.50
CA PHE A 28 28.85 3.10 -15.59
C PHE A 28 28.85 2.52 -17.01
N THR A 29 29.68 3.04 -17.92
CA THR A 29 29.85 2.43 -19.23
C THR A 29 30.45 1.04 -19.05
N PRO A 30 29.78 -0.06 -19.47
CA PRO A 30 30.34 -1.39 -19.37
C PRO A 30 31.62 -1.48 -20.19
N GLN A 31 32.75 -1.79 -19.55
CA GLN A 31 33.94 -2.19 -20.31
C GLN A 31 33.63 -3.58 -20.89
N ALA A 32 33.74 -3.70 -22.20
CA ALA A 32 33.58 -4.97 -22.88
C ALA A 32 34.52 -6.02 -22.26
N GLY A 33 33.97 -7.05 -21.63
CA GLY A 33 34.71 -8.14 -21.03
C GLY A 33 34.88 -8.12 -19.51
N GLN A 34 34.46 -7.08 -18.81
CA GLN A 34 34.47 -7.10 -17.34
C GLN A 34 33.34 -8.00 -16.81
N ARG A 35 33.72 -9.28 -16.57
CA ARG A 35 32.87 -10.19 -15.79
C ARG A 35 32.80 -9.64 -14.36
N ASP A 36 31.58 -9.53 -13.84
CA ASP A 36 31.32 -9.14 -12.46
C ASP A 36 32.05 -10.10 -11.49
N SER A 37 33.24 -9.71 -11.04
CA SER A 37 34.06 -10.47 -10.10
C SER A 37 33.54 -10.42 -8.66
N GLY A 38 32.37 -9.79 -8.43
CA GLY A 38 31.75 -9.57 -7.12
C GLY A 38 30.69 -10.57 -6.71
N ARG A 39 30.45 -11.65 -7.44
CA ARG A 39 29.49 -12.69 -7.02
C ARG A 39 30.01 -13.46 -5.81
N ARG A 40 29.71 -13.01 -4.62
CA ARG A 40 29.74 -13.88 -3.44
C ARG A 40 28.71 -14.99 -3.64
N HIS A 41 29.16 -16.23 -3.59
CA HIS A 41 28.33 -17.42 -3.62
C HIS A 41 27.16 -17.28 -2.64
N GLY A 42 25.91 -17.33 -3.14
CA GLY A 42 24.68 -17.32 -2.35
C GLY A 42 23.76 -16.11 -2.49
N GLN A 43 24.18 -15.00 -3.07
CA GLN A 43 23.25 -13.93 -3.41
C GLN A 43 22.68 -14.17 -4.82
N ARG A 44 21.38 -14.45 -4.93
CA ARG A 44 20.64 -14.33 -6.18
C ARG A 44 20.97 -12.96 -6.73
N GLY A 45 21.52 -12.92 -7.94
CA GLY A 45 22.21 -11.78 -8.51
C GLY A 45 21.54 -10.44 -8.25
N ALA A 46 22.25 -9.55 -7.56
CA ALA A 46 21.85 -8.16 -7.53
C ALA A 46 21.81 -7.69 -9.00
N HIS A 47 20.63 -7.27 -9.46
CA HIS A 47 20.49 -6.76 -10.82
C HIS A 47 21.48 -5.62 -11.03
N ASP A 48 22.28 -5.71 -12.07
CA ASP A 48 23.15 -4.60 -12.44
C ASP A 48 22.25 -3.39 -12.80
N PRO A 49 22.34 -2.28 -12.06
CA PRO A 49 21.48 -1.13 -12.30
C PRO A 49 21.70 -0.46 -13.67
N ARG A 50 22.79 -0.84 -14.35
CA ARG A 50 23.05 -0.40 -15.72
C ARG A 50 22.19 -1.12 -16.75
N THR A 51 21.81 -2.37 -16.46
CA THR A 51 21.00 -3.20 -17.35
C THR A 51 19.55 -3.35 -16.89
N SER A 52 19.31 -3.22 -15.57
CA SER A 52 17.98 -3.32 -14.96
C SER A 52 17.68 -2.07 -14.14
N ALA A 53 16.59 -1.40 -14.47
CA ALA A 53 16.18 -0.22 -13.75
C ALA A 53 15.79 -0.57 -12.30
N ARG A 54 16.35 0.16 -11.35
CA ARG A 54 15.97 0.08 -9.94
C ARG A 54 14.72 0.92 -9.68
N TRP A 55 14.11 0.79 -8.50
CA TRP A 55 12.90 1.50 -8.09
C TRP A 55 12.99 3.02 -8.28
N MET A 56 14.15 3.64 -8.10
CA MET A 56 14.35 5.09 -8.29
C MET A 56 14.13 5.58 -9.72
N PHE A 57 14.18 4.67 -10.70
CA PHE A 57 13.87 4.95 -12.10
C PHE A 57 12.41 4.65 -12.45
N GLN A 58 11.58 4.38 -11.46
CA GLN A 58 10.14 4.23 -11.67
C GLN A 58 9.47 5.60 -11.70
N ARG A 59 8.44 5.72 -12.52
CA ARG A 59 7.49 6.83 -12.47
C ARG A 59 6.13 6.32 -12.03
N ILE A 60 5.47 7.08 -11.19
CA ILE A 60 4.13 6.73 -10.69
C ILE A 60 3.14 6.92 -11.83
N THR A 61 2.33 5.91 -12.07
CA THR A 61 1.28 5.90 -13.08
C THR A 61 -0.11 5.77 -12.49
N VAL A 62 -0.22 5.15 -11.31
CA VAL A 62 -1.44 5.12 -10.51
C VAL A 62 -1.06 5.32 -9.05
N ALA A 63 -1.86 6.06 -8.33
CA ALA A 63 -1.78 6.17 -6.88
C ALA A 63 -3.17 6.10 -6.28
N SER A 64 -3.36 5.23 -5.29
CA SER A 64 -4.58 5.13 -4.50
C SER A 64 -4.33 5.60 -3.08
N VAL A 65 -5.26 6.37 -2.55
CA VAL A 65 -5.22 6.89 -1.18
C VAL A 65 -6.51 6.51 -0.48
N MET A 66 -6.41 5.65 0.52
CA MET A 66 -7.53 5.36 1.42
C MET A 66 -7.33 6.12 2.72
N VAL A 67 -8.32 6.92 3.10
CA VAL A 67 -8.37 7.54 4.42
C VAL A 67 -9.25 6.71 5.32
N CYS A 68 -8.72 6.30 6.46
CA CYS A 68 -9.47 5.69 7.54
C CYS A 68 -9.51 6.60 8.75
N ALA A 69 -10.57 6.51 9.54
CA ALA A 69 -10.69 7.25 10.79
C ALA A 69 -11.01 6.30 11.96
N THR A 70 -10.64 6.69 13.18
CA THR A 70 -11.12 5.97 14.37
C THR A 70 -12.60 6.23 14.57
N HIS A 71 -13.36 5.14 14.76
CA HIS A 71 -14.73 5.17 15.20
C HIS A 71 -14.81 5.26 16.74
N ASP A 72 -16.01 5.49 17.31
CA ASP A 72 -16.21 5.65 18.77
C ASP A 72 -15.76 4.42 19.58
N ASP A 73 -15.81 3.23 18.99
CA ASP A 73 -15.32 1.99 19.61
C ASP A 73 -13.79 1.80 19.49
N GLY A 74 -13.07 2.78 18.96
CA GLY A 74 -11.61 2.77 18.78
C GLY A 74 -11.13 2.04 17.52
N ASN A 75 -12.00 1.34 16.81
CA ASN A 75 -11.65 0.66 15.55
C ASN A 75 -11.54 1.63 14.39
N ILE A 76 -10.88 1.18 13.33
CA ILE A 76 -10.78 1.98 12.09
C ILE A 76 -11.95 1.70 11.15
N VAL A 77 -12.35 2.74 10.44
CA VAL A 77 -13.36 2.68 9.37
C VAL A 77 -12.86 3.49 8.19
N PRO A 78 -12.91 2.97 6.95
CA PRO A 78 -12.65 3.78 5.77
C PRO A 78 -13.60 4.98 5.69
N VAL A 79 -13.09 6.11 5.23
CA VAL A 79 -13.84 7.36 5.02
C VAL A 79 -13.87 7.71 3.55
N SER A 80 -12.75 7.54 2.86
CA SER A 80 -12.64 7.68 1.41
C SER A 80 -11.65 6.68 0.82
N LEU A 81 -11.76 6.45 -0.48
CA LEU A 81 -10.79 5.76 -1.31
C LEU A 81 -10.77 6.50 -2.66
N ASP A 82 -9.69 7.21 -2.90
CA ASP A 82 -9.48 8.04 -4.07
C ASP A 82 -8.33 7.46 -4.89
N THR A 83 -8.50 7.39 -6.20
CA THR A 83 -7.50 6.84 -7.11
C THR A 83 -7.28 7.79 -8.28
N PHE A 84 -6.01 8.02 -8.59
CA PHE A 84 -5.57 8.89 -9.68
C PHE A 84 -4.64 8.11 -10.60
N SER A 85 -4.90 8.17 -11.90
CA SER A 85 -4.16 7.39 -12.88
C SER A 85 -3.64 8.21 -14.05
N ALA A 86 -2.64 7.68 -14.73
CA ALA A 86 -2.07 8.27 -15.94
C ALA A 86 -3.01 8.20 -17.16
N ALA A 87 -4.18 7.58 -17.01
CA ALA A 87 -5.25 7.70 -17.99
C ALA A 87 -5.79 9.13 -18.11
N GLU A 88 -5.80 9.87 -16.99
CA GLU A 88 -6.44 11.20 -16.91
C GLU A 88 -5.46 12.29 -16.46
N HIS A 89 -4.33 11.94 -15.83
CA HIS A 89 -3.45 12.87 -15.15
C HIS A 89 -1.98 12.62 -15.49
N ASP A 90 -1.18 13.66 -15.58
CA ASP A 90 0.26 13.50 -15.55
C ASP A 90 0.76 13.16 -14.13
N GLU A 91 2.00 12.70 -14.01
CA GLU A 91 2.57 12.27 -12.73
C GLU A 91 2.59 13.39 -11.68
N ALA A 92 2.86 14.64 -12.09
CA ALA A 92 2.88 15.77 -11.18
C ALA A 92 1.47 16.07 -10.64
N ASP A 93 0.45 15.91 -11.47
CA ASP A 93 -0.95 16.10 -11.07
C ASP A 93 -1.43 14.98 -10.15
N ILE A 94 -1.08 13.73 -10.44
CA ILE A 94 -1.33 12.58 -9.52
C ILE A 94 -0.76 12.89 -8.13
N LEU A 95 0.51 13.30 -8.04
CA LEU A 95 1.16 13.63 -6.78
C LEU A 95 0.48 14.79 -6.05
N LYS A 96 0.13 15.88 -6.75
CA LYS A 96 -0.58 17.02 -6.17
C LYS A 96 -1.91 16.61 -5.55
N ARG A 97 -2.67 15.74 -6.22
CA ARG A 97 -3.96 15.24 -5.72
C ARG A 97 -3.79 14.39 -4.47
N VAL A 98 -2.80 13.48 -4.46
CA VAL A 98 -2.42 12.72 -3.27
C VAL A 98 -2.05 13.64 -2.12
N PHE A 99 -1.25 14.68 -2.38
CA PHE A 99 -0.80 15.63 -1.37
C PHE A 99 -1.95 16.48 -0.82
N ALA A 100 -2.89 16.89 -1.66
CA ALA A 100 -4.06 17.64 -1.25
C ALA A 100 -4.91 16.84 -0.24
N ILE A 101 -5.14 15.54 -0.46
CA ILE A 101 -5.86 14.68 0.49
C ILE A 101 -5.14 14.65 1.85
N VAL A 102 -3.82 14.57 1.85
CA VAL A 102 -3.03 14.53 3.09
C VAL A 102 -3.05 15.87 3.82
N ASP A 103 -2.96 16.99 3.09
CA ASP A 103 -2.95 18.34 3.66
C ASP A 103 -4.32 18.75 4.23
N ASP A 104 -5.42 18.18 3.74
CA ASP A 104 -6.78 18.38 4.27
C ASP A 104 -7.00 17.68 5.62
N LEU A 105 -6.09 16.81 6.07
CA LEU A 105 -6.20 16.08 7.32
C LEU A 105 -5.45 16.78 8.47
N PRO A 106 -5.94 16.66 9.72
CA PRO A 106 -5.28 17.23 10.89
C PRO A 106 -3.87 16.63 11.08
N LYS A 107 -2.83 17.41 10.90
CA LYS A 107 -1.42 16.99 10.92
C LYS A 107 -1.05 16.18 12.16
N ASP A 108 -1.47 16.62 13.35
CA ASP A 108 -1.10 16.00 14.64
C ASP A 108 -1.94 14.75 14.97
N ALA A 109 -2.97 14.46 14.17
CA ALA A 109 -3.87 13.32 14.35
C ALA A 109 -3.84 12.35 13.17
N THR A 110 -2.90 12.52 12.23
CA THR A 110 -2.79 11.70 10.99
C THR A 110 -1.54 10.86 11.03
N GLU A 111 -1.70 9.56 10.81
CA GLU A 111 -0.63 8.58 10.72
C GLU A 111 -0.66 7.91 9.33
N LEU A 112 0.51 7.64 8.75
CA LEU A 112 0.62 6.85 7.52
C LEU A 112 0.64 5.37 7.85
N VAL A 113 -0.05 4.57 7.08
CA VAL A 113 0.00 3.10 7.16
C VAL A 113 0.35 2.54 5.79
N THR A 114 1.34 1.67 5.75
CA THR A 114 1.76 0.99 4.51
C THR A 114 2.05 -0.48 4.76
N TYR A 115 2.22 -1.23 3.69
CA TYR A 115 2.80 -2.58 3.72
C TYR A 115 4.07 -2.60 2.86
N GLY A 116 5.22 -2.48 3.49
CA GLY A 116 6.52 -2.38 2.81
C GLY A 116 6.83 -1.02 2.17
N GLY A 117 5.93 -0.04 2.33
CA GLY A 117 6.04 1.27 1.69
C GLY A 117 7.24 2.11 2.14
N VAL A 118 7.83 1.81 3.30
CA VAL A 118 9.12 2.40 3.72
C VAL A 118 10.22 2.17 2.69
N TRP A 119 10.17 1.04 1.97
CA TRP A 119 11.18 0.65 1.00
C TRP A 119 10.78 0.90 -0.46
N ALA A 120 9.51 1.18 -0.71
CA ALA A 120 8.93 1.32 -2.04
C ALA A 120 8.22 2.66 -2.23
N ASP A 121 6.95 2.75 -1.84
CA ASP A 121 6.06 3.86 -2.16
C ASP A 121 6.54 5.20 -1.61
N VAL A 122 6.92 5.27 -0.33
CA VAL A 122 7.32 6.51 0.32
C VAL A 122 8.59 7.11 -0.30
N PRO A 123 9.68 6.37 -0.50
CA PRO A 123 10.84 6.87 -1.22
C PRO A 123 10.56 7.22 -2.67
N LEU A 124 9.70 6.47 -3.36
CA LEU A 124 9.33 6.74 -4.73
C LEU A 124 8.55 8.06 -4.83
N VAL A 125 7.51 8.25 -4.04
CA VAL A 125 6.75 9.50 -3.99
C VAL A 125 7.67 10.68 -3.71
N MET A 126 8.61 10.54 -2.79
CA MET A 126 9.55 11.60 -2.43
C MET A 126 10.48 11.98 -3.61
N ILE A 127 11.11 11.01 -4.28
CA ILE A 127 12.00 11.30 -5.40
C ILE A 127 11.25 11.88 -6.59
N ARG A 128 10.00 11.43 -6.80
CA ARG A 128 9.14 11.97 -7.87
C ARG A 128 8.68 13.39 -7.55
N ALA A 129 8.34 13.69 -6.30
CA ALA A 129 8.05 15.06 -5.85
C ALA A 129 9.25 16.00 -6.08
N MET A 130 10.46 15.57 -5.70
CA MET A 130 11.70 16.32 -5.96
C MET A 130 11.88 16.59 -7.46
N LYS A 131 11.67 15.59 -8.31
CA LYS A 131 11.78 15.74 -9.77
C LYS A 131 10.83 16.81 -10.32
N HIS A 132 9.61 16.86 -9.81
CA HIS A 132 8.58 17.79 -10.26
C HIS A 132 8.57 19.13 -9.52
N GLY A 133 9.52 19.35 -8.59
CA GLY A 133 9.58 20.58 -7.79
C GLY A 133 8.37 20.78 -6.88
N LEU A 134 7.75 19.67 -6.42
CA LEU A 134 6.58 19.71 -5.55
C LEU A 134 7.00 19.75 -4.08
N THR A 135 6.27 20.52 -3.28
CA THR A 135 6.41 20.52 -1.84
C THR A 135 5.62 19.35 -1.25
N LEU A 136 6.26 18.55 -0.40
CA LEU A 136 5.59 17.48 0.32
C LEU A 136 4.64 18.03 1.39
N PRO A 137 3.51 17.36 1.66
CA PRO A 137 2.61 17.70 2.77
C PRO A 137 3.36 17.81 4.09
N GLY A 138 2.91 18.75 4.95
CA GLY A 138 3.54 18.96 6.24
C GLY A 138 3.56 17.71 7.15
N ALA A 139 2.57 16.84 7.05
CA ALA A 139 2.53 15.55 7.74
C ALA A 139 3.62 14.59 7.26
N TRP A 140 4.03 14.68 5.99
CA TRP A 140 5.03 13.77 5.39
C TRP A 140 6.39 13.80 6.07
N ALA A 141 6.83 14.98 6.51
CA ALA A 141 8.09 15.11 7.23
C ALA A 141 8.12 14.27 8.53
N GLY A 142 6.99 14.14 9.21
CA GLY A 142 6.85 13.29 10.38
C GLY A 142 6.80 11.78 10.06
N TRP A 143 6.47 11.42 8.82
CA TRP A 143 6.37 10.04 8.39
C TRP A 143 7.70 9.42 7.97
N MET A 144 8.71 10.23 7.75
CA MET A 144 10.04 9.75 7.35
C MET A 144 10.76 9.09 8.52
N PRO A 145 11.28 7.85 8.36
CA PRO A 145 11.90 7.09 9.45
C PRO A 145 13.19 7.72 10.02
N TRP A 146 13.78 8.66 9.31
CA TRP A 146 14.99 9.42 9.70
C TRP A 146 14.72 10.90 9.97
N GLY A 147 13.48 11.31 9.99
CA GLY A 147 13.05 12.71 10.18
C GLY A 147 13.24 13.27 11.57
N GLY A 148 14.17 12.75 12.36
CA GLY A 148 14.61 13.36 13.61
C GLY A 148 13.71 13.07 14.81
N GLN A 149 14.01 13.74 15.87
CA GLN A 149 13.55 13.63 17.23
C GLN A 149 12.02 13.57 17.38
N GLY A 150 11.45 12.37 17.40
CA GLY A 150 10.03 12.23 17.68
C GLY A 150 9.43 10.90 17.25
N ARG A 151 8.21 10.69 17.67
CA ARG A 151 7.40 9.54 17.28
C ARG A 151 7.13 9.62 15.78
N CYS A 152 7.67 8.70 15.00
CA CYS A 152 7.36 8.60 13.57
C CYS A 152 5.92 8.11 13.42
N PRO A 153 4.99 8.95 12.94
CA PRO A 153 3.60 8.55 12.73
C PRO A 153 3.40 7.73 11.45
N HIS A 154 4.35 6.84 11.14
CA HIS A 154 4.30 5.92 10.03
C HIS A 154 4.38 4.47 10.53
N ILE A 155 3.35 3.71 10.28
CA ILE A 155 3.23 2.29 10.61
C ILE A 155 3.42 1.49 9.33
N ASP A 156 4.60 0.90 9.15
CA ASP A 156 4.83 -0.06 8.08
C ASP A 156 4.54 -1.47 8.60
N LEU A 157 3.43 -2.05 8.15
CA LEU A 157 2.93 -3.33 8.66
C LEU A 157 3.89 -4.48 8.38
N MET A 158 4.59 -4.49 7.26
CA MET A 158 5.59 -5.51 6.98
C MET A 158 6.69 -5.51 8.06
N ARG A 159 7.16 -4.33 8.46
CA ARG A 159 8.18 -4.20 9.52
C ARG A 159 7.64 -4.56 10.90
N VAL A 160 6.44 -4.10 11.21
CA VAL A 160 5.81 -4.35 12.52
C VAL A 160 5.52 -5.83 12.71
N LEU A 161 5.02 -6.51 11.69
CA LEU A 161 4.64 -7.92 11.76
C LEU A 161 5.85 -8.87 11.68
N THR A 162 6.91 -8.49 11.00
CA THR A 162 8.15 -9.29 10.93
C THR A 162 9.12 -9.01 12.06
N GLY A 163 8.91 -7.95 12.84
CA GLY A 163 9.71 -7.62 14.02
C GLY A 163 11.14 -7.13 13.73
N SER A 164 11.61 -7.20 12.49
CA SER A 164 12.99 -6.79 12.16
C SER A 164 13.18 -6.53 10.67
N SER A 165 13.96 -5.49 10.36
CA SER A 165 14.45 -5.24 8.98
C SER A 165 15.44 -6.31 8.47
N LYS A 166 15.92 -7.20 9.35
CA LYS A 166 16.84 -8.29 9.00
C LYS A 166 16.10 -9.56 8.59
N MET A 167 14.81 -9.68 8.90
CA MET A 167 14.00 -10.81 8.44
C MET A 167 13.73 -10.67 6.94
N LYS A 168 13.59 -11.83 6.28
CA LYS A 168 13.16 -11.85 4.88
C LYS A 168 11.79 -11.19 4.79
N ALA A 169 11.66 -10.24 3.85
CA ALA A 169 10.38 -9.61 3.58
C ALA A 169 9.33 -10.68 3.25
N SER A 170 8.23 -10.68 3.99
CA SER A 170 7.09 -11.55 3.73
C SER A 170 6.13 -10.85 2.75
N HIS A 171 5.48 -11.63 1.92
CA HIS A 171 4.47 -11.10 1.01
C HIS A 171 3.16 -10.85 1.79
N MET A 172 2.46 -9.75 1.52
CA MET A 172 1.18 -9.44 2.19
C MET A 172 0.17 -10.60 2.07
N ALA A 173 0.18 -11.31 0.94
CA ALA A 173 -0.68 -12.47 0.73
C ALA A 173 -0.42 -13.63 1.71
N GLU A 174 0.77 -13.74 2.30
CA GLU A 174 1.07 -14.78 3.31
C GLU A 174 0.31 -14.49 4.62
N PHE A 175 0.35 -13.24 5.09
CA PHE A 175 -0.45 -12.80 6.24
C PHE A 175 -1.95 -12.87 5.99
N ALA A 176 -2.35 -12.47 4.80
CA ALA A 176 -3.74 -12.51 4.41
C ALA A 176 -4.30 -13.92 4.35
N ALA A 177 -3.52 -14.89 3.86
CA ALA A 177 -3.91 -16.30 3.86
C ALA A 177 -4.11 -16.84 5.28
N VAL A 178 -3.25 -16.45 6.24
CA VAL A 178 -3.40 -16.86 7.65
C VAL A 178 -4.64 -16.26 8.29
N LEU A 179 -4.99 -15.02 7.93
CA LEU A 179 -6.10 -14.27 8.51
C LEU A 179 -7.40 -14.35 7.67
N ASP A 180 -7.40 -15.14 6.61
CA ASP A 180 -8.51 -15.25 5.65
C ASP A 180 -8.96 -13.87 5.14
N LEU A 181 -8.00 -13.00 4.76
CA LEU A 181 -8.29 -11.68 4.18
C LEU A 181 -8.29 -11.74 2.65
N PRO A 182 -9.20 -10.99 1.98
CA PRO A 182 -9.22 -10.90 0.53
C PRO A 182 -8.07 -10.01 0.04
N VAL A 183 -7.01 -10.60 -0.50
CA VAL A 183 -5.88 -9.89 -1.11
C VAL A 183 -5.62 -10.40 -2.51
N LYS A 184 -5.03 -9.53 -3.35
CA LYS A 184 -4.74 -9.85 -4.76
C LYS A 184 -5.99 -10.37 -5.50
N ILE A 185 -7.14 -9.84 -5.14
CA ILE A 185 -8.45 -10.22 -5.68
C ILE A 185 -8.68 -9.72 -7.11
N THR A 186 -7.77 -8.94 -7.67
CA THR A 186 -7.83 -8.39 -9.02
C THR A 186 -6.86 -9.12 -9.95
N ALA A 187 -5.56 -8.93 -9.74
CA ALA A 187 -4.50 -9.57 -10.55
C ALA A 187 -3.17 -9.61 -9.79
N ALA A 188 -2.22 -10.38 -10.32
CA ALA A 188 -0.86 -10.38 -9.81
C ALA A 188 -0.12 -9.09 -10.24
N ALA A 189 0.71 -8.52 -9.37
CA ALA A 189 1.40 -7.24 -9.57
C ALA A 189 2.20 -7.14 -10.88
N TRP A 190 2.81 -8.24 -11.35
CA TRP A 190 3.57 -8.25 -12.61
C TRP A 190 2.71 -7.99 -13.85
N LYS A 191 1.39 -8.12 -13.77
CA LYS A 191 0.45 -7.82 -14.87
C LYS A 191 0.18 -6.32 -15.04
N ALA A 192 0.50 -5.49 -14.07
CA ALA A 192 0.21 -4.06 -14.13
C ALA A 192 0.79 -3.41 -15.39
N ALA A 193 2.05 -3.73 -15.73
CA ALA A 193 2.70 -3.19 -16.93
C ALA A 193 2.00 -3.62 -18.23
N ASP A 194 1.49 -4.84 -18.31
CA ASP A 194 0.75 -5.31 -19.48
C ASP A 194 -0.60 -4.60 -19.60
N PHE A 195 -1.32 -4.41 -18.50
CA PHE A 195 -2.59 -3.67 -18.48
C PHE A 195 -2.39 -2.22 -18.90
N MET A 196 -1.37 -1.54 -18.39
CA MET A 196 -1.02 -0.17 -18.79
C MET A 196 -0.71 -0.07 -20.28
N LYS A 197 0.06 -1.03 -20.82
CA LYS A 197 0.40 -1.09 -22.24
C LYS A 197 -0.82 -1.28 -23.13
N ASN A 198 -1.81 -2.02 -22.65
CA ASN A 198 -3.04 -2.29 -23.36
C ASN A 198 -4.12 -1.20 -23.16
N GLY A 199 -3.86 -0.18 -22.31
CA GLY A 199 -4.85 0.84 -21.99
C GLY A 199 -5.93 0.39 -21.01
N GLU A 200 -5.74 -0.75 -20.33
CA GLU A 200 -6.67 -1.33 -19.36
C GLU A 200 -6.53 -0.64 -17.99
N TRP A 201 -6.60 0.69 -17.96
CA TRP A 201 -6.30 1.51 -16.78
C TRP A 201 -7.15 1.18 -15.58
N GLN A 202 -8.46 0.97 -15.75
CA GLN A 202 -9.34 0.57 -14.66
C GLN A 202 -8.83 -0.65 -13.90
N ARG A 203 -8.24 -1.64 -14.59
CA ARG A 203 -7.68 -2.83 -13.94
C ARG A 203 -6.46 -2.52 -13.09
N VAL A 204 -5.64 -1.55 -13.52
CA VAL A 204 -4.47 -1.09 -12.75
C VAL A 204 -4.92 -0.29 -11.52
N GLU A 205 -5.92 0.57 -11.68
CA GLU A 205 -6.55 1.28 -10.56
C GLU A 205 -7.10 0.31 -9.52
N GLU A 206 -7.87 -0.69 -9.96
CA GLU A 206 -8.43 -1.72 -9.09
C GLU A 206 -7.35 -2.54 -8.36
N MET A 207 -6.18 -2.76 -8.96
CA MET A 207 -5.04 -3.41 -8.29
C MET A 207 -4.54 -2.54 -7.13
N CYS A 208 -4.26 -1.28 -7.39
CA CYS A 208 -3.79 -0.30 -6.41
C CYS A 208 -4.81 -0.12 -5.27
N GLU A 209 -6.10 0.05 -5.60
CA GLU A 209 -7.20 0.13 -4.63
C GLU A 209 -7.30 -1.12 -3.75
N SER A 210 -7.20 -2.31 -4.37
CA SER A 210 -7.30 -3.58 -3.62
C SER A 210 -6.15 -3.76 -2.64
N ASP A 211 -4.96 -3.25 -2.94
CA ASP A 211 -3.83 -3.30 -2.03
C ASP A 211 -3.99 -2.30 -0.86
N CYS A 212 -4.60 -1.13 -1.09
CA CYS A 212 -5.04 -0.24 -0.01
C CYS A 212 -6.08 -0.90 0.91
N ILE A 213 -7.09 -1.56 0.34
CA ILE A 213 -8.15 -2.25 1.10
C ILE A 213 -7.55 -3.39 1.94
N ALA A 214 -6.68 -4.20 1.36
CA ALA A 214 -6.00 -5.29 2.04
C ALA A 214 -5.11 -4.77 3.19
N THR A 215 -4.40 -3.68 2.97
CA THR A 215 -3.59 -3.00 3.99
C THR A 215 -4.46 -2.49 5.14
N ALA A 216 -5.63 -1.89 4.85
CA ALA A 216 -6.59 -1.45 5.87
C ALA A 216 -7.11 -2.63 6.71
N MET A 217 -7.47 -3.74 6.07
CA MET A 217 -7.94 -4.94 6.77
C MET A 217 -6.84 -5.55 7.65
N LEU A 218 -5.62 -5.66 7.15
CA LEU A 218 -4.48 -6.16 7.91
C LEU A 218 -4.14 -5.23 9.08
N PHE A 219 -4.20 -3.92 8.87
CA PHE A 219 -4.00 -2.93 9.92
C PHE A 219 -5.07 -3.04 11.02
N ALA A 220 -6.33 -3.23 10.64
CA ALA A 220 -7.41 -3.46 11.59
C ALA A 220 -7.18 -4.74 12.41
N ALA A 221 -6.80 -5.84 11.77
CA ALA A 221 -6.48 -7.10 12.44
C ALA A 221 -5.34 -6.93 13.44
N TRP A 222 -4.26 -6.26 13.03
CA TRP A 222 -3.13 -5.96 13.90
C TRP A 222 -3.55 -5.11 15.11
N ARG A 223 -4.33 -4.06 14.91
CA ARG A 223 -4.79 -3.20 16.03
C ARG A 223 -5.62 -3.93 17.07
N ILE A 224 -6.53 -4.78 16.63
CA ILE A 224 -7.40 -5.54 17.54
C ILE A 224 -6.60 -6.41 18.50
N THR A 225 -5.42 -6.91 18.10
CA THR A 225 -4.57 -7.74 18.99
C THR A 225 -4.08 -6.98 20.22
N PHE A 226 -4.07 -5.65 20.20
CA PHE A 226 -3.67 -4.80 21.32
C PHE A 226 -4.86 -4.19 22.07
N ASP A 227 -5.95 -3.90 21.38
CA ASP A 227 -7.08 -3.18 21.97
C ASP A 227 -8.13 -4.13 22.62
N GLY A 228 -8.29 -5.33 22.08
CA GLY A 228 -9.19 -6.37 22.60
C GLY A 228 -10.68 -6.00 22.71
N ARG A 229 -11.07 -4.82 22.19
CA ARG A 229 -12.41 -4.24 22.37
C ARG A 229 -13.44 -4.76 21.39
N SER A 230 -13.01 -5.37 20.29
CA SER A 230 -13.86 -5.85 19.21
C SER A 230 -13.32 -7.15 18.64
N SER A 231 -14.18 -7.96 18.04
CA SER A 231 -13.74 -9.13 17.30
C SER A 231 -13.36 -8.77 15.84
N LEU A 232 -12.43 -9.51 15.28
CA LEU A 232 -11.98 -9.31 13.90
C LEU A 232 -13.14 -9.37 12.88
N PRO A 233 -14.09 -10.34 12.96
CA PRO A 233 -15.22 -10.38 12.03
C PRO A 233 -16.08 -9.12 12.05
N VAL A 234 -16.26 -8.48 13.21
CA VAL A 234 -17.05 -7.24 13.34
C VAL A 234 -16.38 -6.07 12.61
N VAL A 235 -15.07 -5.94 12.77
CA VAL A 235 -14.34 -4.81 12.15
C VAL A 235 -14.20 -5.02 10.66
N LEU A 236 -13.91 -6.23 10.22
CA LEU A 236 -13.83 -6.55 8.80
C LEU A 236 -15.17 -6.39 8.08
N ASP A 237 -16.30 -6.81 8.68
CA ASP A 237 -17.65 -6.57 8.13
C ASP A 237 -17.88 -5.08 7.89
N ARG A 238 -17.50 -4.23 8.86
CA ARG A 238 -17.63 -2.77 8.73
C ARG A 238 -16.77 -2.21 7.60
N ILE A 239 -15.52 -2.65 7.48
CA ILE A 239 -14.64 -2.24 6.37
C ILE A 239 -15.25 -2.69 5.04
N CYS A 240 -15.65 -3.96 4.91
CA CYS A 240 -16.28 -4.46 3.69
C CYS A 240 -17.52 -3.66 3.30
N ARG A 241 -18.39 -3.33 4.27
CA ARG A 241 -19.59 -2.54 4.02
C ARG A 241 -19.25 -1.18 3.41
N VAL A 242 -18.31 -0.45 4.04
CA VAL A 242 -17.95 0.89 3.56
C VAL A 242 -17.27 0.82 2.19
N VAL A 243 -16.38 -0.16 1.96
CA VAL A 243 -15.74 -0.35 0.65
C VAL A 243 -16.78 -0.62 -0.45
N ILE A 244 -17.80 -1.43 -0.18
CA ILE A 244 -18.91 -1.69 -1.13
C ILE A 244 -19.66 -0.39 -1.44
N GLU A 245 -19.88 0.45 -0.44
CA GLU A 245 -20.58 1.75 -0.61
C GLU A 245 -19.73 2.76 -1.39
N LEU A 246 -18.40 2.81 -1.15
CA LEU A 246 -17.48 3.71 -1.83
C LEU A 246 -17.20 3.29 -3.29
N CYS A 247 -17.12 1.99 -3.55
CA CYS A 247 -16.67 1.42 -4.82
C CYS A 247 -17.64 0.37 -5.39
N PRO A 248 -18.91 0.70 -5.67
CA PRO A 248 -19.92 -0.30 -6.02
C PRO A 248 -19.70 -0.95 -7.38
N GLY A 249 -18.98 -0.31 -8.30
CA GLY A 249 -18.81 -0.76 -9.70
C GLY A 249 -17.44 -1.38 -10.00
N ARG A 250 -16.57 -1.59 -9.00
CA ARG A 250 -15.22 -2.14 -9.22
C ARG A 250 -15.25 -3.65 -9.38
N GLY A 251 -14.32 -4.18 -10.18
CA GLY A 251 -14.20 -5.62 -10.45
C GLY A 251 -13.93 -6.48 -9.21
N TYR A 252 -13.35 -5.91 -8.15
CA TYR A 252 -13.14 -6.58 -6.87
C TYR A 252 -14.37 -6.56 -5.94
N THR A 253 -15.37 -5.72 -6.20
CA THR A 253 -16.53 -5.56 -5.31
C THR A 253 -17.26 -6.87 -5.04
N PRO A 254 -17.47 -7.79 -6.02
CA PRO A 254 -18.09 -9.09 -5.75
C PRO A 254 -17.33 -9.94 -4.70
N ALA A 255 -16.00 -9.90 -4.72
CA ALA A 255 -15.18 -10.62 -3.73
C ALA A 255 -15.33 -10.03 -2.32
N ILE A 256 -15.40 -8.70 -2.20
CA ILE A 256 -15.67 -8.01 -0.92
C ILE A 256 -17.08 -8.32 -0.40
N VAL A 257 -18.08 -8.37 -1.28
CA VAL A 257 -19.45 -8.78 -0.93
C VAL A 257 -19.49 -10.22 -0.41
N ALA A 258 -18.82 -11.13 -1.10
CA ALA A 258 -18.72 -12.54 -0.67
C ALA A 258 -18.01 -12.67 0.69
N LYS A 259 -16.91 -11.95 0.90
CA LYS A 259 -16.21 -11.92 2.20
C LYS A 259 -17.12 -11.40 3.31
N ARG A 260 -17.84 -10.31 3.08
CA ARG A 260 -18.80 -9.76 4.03
C ARG A 260 -19.87 -10.78 4.42
N ALA A 261 -20.45 -11.49 3.43
CA ALA A 261 -21.44 -12.54 3.70
C ALA A 261 -20.89 -13.65 4.60
N ALA A 262 -19.67 -14.11 4.34
CA ALA A 262 -19.01 -15.11 5.17
C ALA A 262 -18.76 -14.62 6.60
N LEU A 263 -18.37 -13.36 6.79
CA LEU A 263 -18.19 -12.77 8.12
C LEU A 263 -19.50 -12.67 8.92
N LEU A 264 -20.61 -12.34 8.26
CA LEU A 264 -21.92 -12.29 8.89
C LEU A 264 -22.38 -13.70 9.32
N GLN A 265 -22.16 -14.70 8.47
CA GLN A 265 -22.47 -16.10 8.80
C GLN A 265 -21.64 -16.58 10.01
N GLN A 266 -20.33 -16.33 10.01
CA GLN A 266 -19.45 -16.66 11.13
C GLN A 266 -19.96 -16.08 12.46
N ARG A 267 -20.35 -14.80 12.46
CA ARG A 267 -20.90 -14.12 13.65
C ARG A 267 -22.19 -14.77 14.14
N THR A 268 -23.04 -15.17 13.22
CA THR A 268 -24.29 -15.87 13.55
C THR A 268 -23.99 -17.23 14.20
N ASP A 269 -23.09 -18.01 13.61
CA ASP A 269 -22.69 -19.32 14.13
C ASP A 269 -22.01 -19.23 15.51
N GLU A 270 -21.21 -18.18 15.74
CA GLU A 270 -20.61 -17.90 17.05
C GLU A 270 -21.66 -17.52 18.10
N ALA A 271 -22.68 -16.78 17.73
CA ALA A 271 -23.78 -16.42 18.62
C ALA A 271 -24.61 -17.66 19.04
N TRP A 272 -24.92 -18.54 18.09
CA TRP A 272 -25.63 -19.79 18.38
C TRP A 272 -24.83 -20.70 19.32
N ARG A 273 -23.53 -20.89 19.06
CA ARG A 273 -22.66 -21.70 19.94
C ARG A 273 -22.66 -21.20 21.39
N ARG A 274 -22.59 -19.86 21.58
CA ARG A 274 -22.65 -19.29 22.95
C ARG A 274 -23.98 -19.50 23.66
N LEU A 275 -25.08 -19.56 22.91
CA LEU A 275 -26.41 -19.88 23.49
C LEU A 275 -26.48 -21.34 23.89
N ASP A 276 -25.95 -22.26 23.08
CA ASP A 276 -25.92 -23.71 23.36
C ASP A 276 -25.02 -23.99 24.56
N ASP A 277 -23.87 -23.33 24.71
CA ASP A 277 -22.96 -23.48 25.85
C ASP A 277 -23.53 -22.90 27.17
N ALA A 278 -24.52 -22.04 27.10
CA ALA A 278 -25.17 -21.40 28.26
C ALA A 278 -26.44 -22.12 28.73
N ALA A 279 -26.94 -23.08 27.94
CA ALA A 279 -28.14 -23.89 28.23
C ALA A 279 -27.81 -25.21 28.94
#